data_e63903e20e023305a745e1be082b3c35
#
_entry.id   e63903e20e023305a745e1be082b3c35
#
_cell.length_a   1.000
_cell.length_b   1.000
_cell.length_c   1.000
_cell.angle_alpha   90.00
_cell.angle_beta   90.00
_cell.angle_gamma   90.00
#
_symmetry.space_group_name_H-M   'P 1'
#
loop_
_entity.id
_entity.type
_entity.pdbx_description
1 polymer ?
#
loop_
_entity_poly.entity_id
_entity_poly.type
_entity_poly.pdbx_seq_one_letter_code
_entity_poly.pdbx_strand_id
1 'polypeptide(L)'
;MPPIIEVRDLTKRYKGAETNAVDGVSFDVAPGELFALLGPNGAGKTTTISILTTTLAPTGGTVRIAGHDLATEAAAVRREVGIIFQKPSLDLNLSAEENVRFHAVLYGLYPFRPSFRLMPAAYRAQIRELAALLGIEKELGKPVKTFSGGMRRKLEILRSLLHRPRVLFLDEPTVGLDPTSRRALWDELTETRKEHGVTVFLTTHYLDEAEQADTICIVKGGRVVAQGSPDKLKAELLQASLVVDAADRDRLRAELSRIGLPFTETPRFQVALNGEGAHALLKRIETPLTVVQTHAPSLEDAYLAIVADGAGATEASA
;
A
#
# COMPACT_ATOMS: atom_id res chain seq x y z
N MET A 1 13.29 3.99 -17.61
CA MET A 1 12.95 5.41 -17.31
C MET A 1 13.49 5.73 -15.91
N PRO A 2 13.88 6.95 -15.59
CA PRO A 2 14.27 7.27 -14.22
C PRO A 2 13.06 7.11 -13.28
N PRO A 3 13.29 6.75 -12.00
CA PRO A 3 12.22 6.64 -11.03
C PRO A 3 11.54 7.99 -10.80
N ILE A 4 10.25 7.97 -10.48
CA ILE A 4 9.49 9.18 -10.16
C ILE A 4 9.63 9.57 -8.69
N ILE A 5 9.89 8.59 -7.82
CA ILE A 5 10.27 8.78 -6.42
C ILE A 5 11.59 8.08 -6.20
N GLU A 6 12.58 8.78 -5.69
CA GLU A 6 13.88 8.25 -5.28
C GLU A 6 14.09 8.57 -3.81
N VAL A 7 14.33 7.56 -3.00
CA VAL A 7 14.64 7.71 -1.57
C VAL A 7 15.96 7.04 -1.30
N ARG A 8 16.91 7.75 -0.66
CA ARG A 8 18.25 7.22 -0.33
C ARG A 8 18.58 7.53 1.12
N ASP A 9 18.83 6.49 1.89
CA ASP A 9 19.27 6.49 3.28
C ASP A 9 18.43 7.41 4.19
N LEU A 10 17.11 7.44 3.90
CA LEU A 10 16.17 8.30 4.61
C LEU A 10 16.17 7.98 6.10
N THR A 11 16.41 9.01 6.91
CA THR A 11 16.47 8.87 8.35
C THR A 11 15.59 9.92 9.03
N LYS A 12 14.85 9.49 10.05
CA LYS A 12 14.09 10.39 10.91
C LYS A 12 14.20 10.00 12.35
N ARG A 13 14.71 10.92 13.16
CA ARG A 13 14.70 10.85 14.62
C ARG A 13 13.88 11.98 15.19
N TYR A 14 12.92 11.66 16.04
CA TYR A 14 12.16 12.69 16.76
C TYR A 14 12.96 13.23 17.94
N LYS A 15 12.72 14.50 18.30
CA LYS A 15 13.40 15.13 19.43
C LYS A 15 13.08 14.36 20.73
N GLY A 16 14.12 13.95 21.43
CA GLY A 16 13.99 13.17 22.68
C GLY A 16 13.80 11.66 22.48
N ALA A 17 13.72 11.15 21.24
CA ALA A 17 13.68 9.72 21.00
C ALA A 17 15.10 9.10 21.02
N GLU A 18 15.21 7.91 21.59
CA GLU A 18 16.47 7.14 21.61
C GLU A 18 16.74 6.44 20.27
N THR A 19 15.68 6.06 19.57
CA THR A 19 15.75 5.33 18.29
C THR A 19 15.21 6.14 17.12
N ASN A 20 15.62 5.78 15.92
CA ASN A 20 15.11 6.37 14.69
C ASN A 20 13.73 5.80 14.38
N ALA A 21 12.76 6.65 14.01
CA ALA A 21 11.46 6.22 13.51
C ALA A 21 11.54 5.77 12.02
N VAL A 22 12.52 6.29 11.29
CA VAL A 22 12.95 5.84 9.96
C VAL A 22 14.46 5.78 9.99
N ASP A 23 15.05 4.66 9.57
CA ASP A 23 16.45 4.34 9.81
C ASP A 23 17.11 3.75 8.55
N GLY A 24 17.60 4.63 7.69
CA GLY A 24 18.31 4.27 6.46
C GLY A 24 17.41 3.66 5.37
N VAL A 25 16.16 4.12 5.27
CA VAL A 25 15.22 3.62 4.25
C VAL A 25 15.62 4.09 2.87
N SER A 26 15.74 3.14 1.92
CA SER A 26 16.05 3.41 0.52
C SER A 26 15.14 2.60 -0.40
N PHE A 27 14.51 3.24 -1.38
CA PHE A 27 13.69 2.61 -2.42
C PHE A 27 13.48 3.54 -3.61
N ASP A 28 13.07 2.96 -4.72
CA ASP A 28 12.66 3.64 -5.95
C ASP A 28 11.23 3.27 -6.32
N VAL A 29 10.50 4.23 -6.92
CA VAL A 29 9.16 4.00 -7.49
C VAL A 29 9.17 4.43 -8.95
N ALA A 30 8.72 3.56 -9.84
CA ALA A 30 8.64 3.86 -11.27
C ALA A 30 7.42 4.74 -11.61
N PRO A 31 7.46 5.51 -12.71
CA PRO A 31 6.29 6.24 -13.19
C PRO A 31 5.11 5.31 -13.49
N GLY A 32 3.91 5.69 -13.03
CA GLY A 32 2.68 4.91 -13.23
C GLY A 32 2.56 3.65 -12.36
N GLU A 33 3.50 3.41 -11.45
CA GLU A 33 3.51 2.27 -10.54
C GLU A 33 2.51 2.45 -9.38
N LEU A 34 1.92 1.34 -8.93
CA LEU A 34 1.25 1.22 -7.64
C LEU A 34 2.23 0.62 -6.65
N PHE A 35 2.75 1.44 -5.75
CA PHE A 35 3.74 1.07 -4.75
C PHE A 35 3.12 1.03 -3.36
N ALA A 36 3.28 -0.08 -2.64
CA ALA A 36 2.78 -0.25 -1.28
C ALA A 36 3.92 -0.28 -0.26
N LEU A 37 3.86 0.62 0.72
CA LEU A 37 4.71 0.59 1.91
C LEU A 37 3.97 -0.18 3.01
N LEU A 38 4.31 -1.45 3.18
CA LEU A 38 3.66 -2.39 4.09
C LEU A 38 4.45 -2.50 5.41
N GLY A 39 3.76 -2.63 6.52
CA GLY A 39 4.40 -2.90 7.81
C GLY A 39 3.45 -2.76 8.99
N PRO A 40 3.83 -3.23 10.17
CA PRO A 40 3.02 -3.12 11.37
C PRO A 40 2.90 -1.68 11.85
N ASN A 41 2.05 -1.45 12.84
CA ASN A 41 1.95 -0.14 13.50
C ASN A 41 3.30 0.20 14.17
N GLY A 42 3.74 1.46 14.04
CA GLY A 42 5.04 1.90 14.54
C GLY A 42 6.25 1.56 13.64
N ALA A 43 6.06 0.91 12.50
CA ALA A 43 7.15 0.56 11.58
C ALA A 43 7.80 1.77 10.85
N GLY A 44 7.25 2.98 10.98
CA GLY A 44 7.76 4.18 10.33
C GLY A 44 7.00 4.61 9.07
N LYS A 45 5.92 3.90 8.67
CA LYS A 45 5.14 4.20 7.45
C LYS A 45 4.62 5.64 7.39
N THR A 46 3.85 6.05 8.42
CA THR A 46 3.29 7.42 8.49
C THR A 46 4.39 8.49 8.59
N THR A 47 5.51 8.18 9.24
CA THR A 47 6.67 9.08 9.26
C THR A 47 7.28 9.23 7.88
N THR A 48 7.47 8.12 7.16
CA THR A 48 8.00 8.13 5.80
C THR A 48 7.09 8.93 4.85
N ILE A 49 5.78 8.63 4.82
CA ILE A 49 4.85 9.35 3.94
C ILE A 49 4.76 10.84 4.31
N SER A 50 4.85 11.19 5.60
CA SER A 50 4.88 12.59 6.05
C SER A 50 6.11 13.34 5.53
N ILE A 51 7.24 12.68 5.41
CA ILE A 51 8.44 13.27 4.80
C ILE A 51 8.23 13.43 3.29
N LEU A 52 7.81 12.39 2.59
CA LEU A 52 7.58 12.41 1.14
C LEU A 52 6.56 13.48 0.74
N THR A 53 5.57 13.75 1.58
CA THR A 53 4.54 14.78 1.38
C THR A 53 4.95 16.17 1.88
N THR A 54 6.22 16.38 2.24
CA THR A 54 6.78 17.66 2.73
C THR A 54 6.14 18.19 4.02
N THR A 55 5.39 17.38 4.77
CA THR A 55 4.79 17.79 6.05
C THR A 55 5.74 17.62 7.23
N LEU A 56 6.80 16.82 7.06
CA LEU A 56 7.82 16.55 8.06
C LEU A 56 9.21 16.62 7.42
N ALA A 57 10.14 17.35 8.02
CA ALA A 57 11.53 17.37 7.57
C ALA A 57 12.26 16.07 7.97
N PRO A 58 13.08 15.46 7.10
CA PRO A 58 13.95 14.35 7.45
C PRO A 58 15.07 14.81 8.39
N THR A 59 15.70 13.87 9.09
CA THR A 59 16.93 14.12 9.85
C THR A 59 18.18 13.89 9.00
N GLY A 60 18.09 12.98 8.01
CA GLY A 60 19.15 12.66 7.05
C GLY A 60 18.62 11.92 5.85
N GLY A 61 19.49 11.65 4.88
CA GLY A 61 19.16 11.05 3.61
C GLY A 61 18.68 12.05 2.57
N THR A 62 18.36 11.57 1.37
CA THR A 62 17.88 12.39 0.25
C THR A 62 16.61 11.83 -0.34
N VAL A 63 15.73 12.71 -0.78
CA VAL A 63 14.46 12.36 -1.44
C VAL A 63 14.30 13.23 -2.68
N ARG A 64 13.99 12.58 -3.81
CA ARG A 64 13.59 13.27 -5.04
C ARG A 64 12.23 12.77 -5.49
N ILE A 65 11.35 13.68 -5.87
CA ILE A 65 10.00 13.37 -6.37
C ILE A 65 9.78 14.15 -7.67
N ALA A 66 9.39 13.44 -8.72
CA ALA A 66 9.19 13.98 -10.05
C ALA A 66 10.41 14.79 -10.59
N GLY A 67 11.62 14.41 -10.16
CA GLY A 67 12.88 15.08 -10.52
C GLY A 67 13.29 16.23 -9.59
N HIS A 68 12.42 16.65 -8.66
CA HIS A 68 12.69 17.74 -7.71
C HIS A 68 13.28 17.21 -6.40
N ASP A 69 14.28 17.90 -5.87
CA ASP A 69 14.85 17.60 -4.55
C ASP A 69 13.93 18.12 -3.44
N LEU A 70 13.54 17.26 -2.52
CA LEU A 70 12.58 17.58 -1.48
C LEU A 70 13.09 18.64 -0.49
N ALA A 71 14.40 18.66 -0.21
CA ALA A 71 14.98 19.58 0.76
C ALA A 71 15.05 21.02 0.23
N THR A 72 15.31 21.18 -1.08
CA THR A 72 15.55 22.50 -1.69
C THR A 72 14.38 22.98 -2.54
N GLU A 73 13.54 22.06 -3.07
CA GLU A 73 12.46 22.35 -4.02
C GLU A 73 11.08 21.89 -3.51
N ALA A 74 10.84 21.91 -2.19
CA ALA A 74 9.60 21.42 -1.60
C ALA A 74 8.32 22.03 -2.20
N ALA A 75 8.37 23.29 -2.67
CA ALA A 75 7.24 23.93 -3.33
C ALA A 75 6.95 23.33 -4.73
N ALA A 76 7.98 22.92 -5.47
CA ALA A 76 7.82 22.20 -6.73
C ALA A 76 7.28 20.78 -6.47
N VAL A 77 7.84 20.05 -5.49
CA VAL A 77 7.31 18.75 -5.09
C VAL A 77 5.82 18.81 -4.77
N ARG A 78 5.36 19.80 -3.99
CA ARG A 78 3.93 19.94 -3.64
C ARG A 78 3.00 20.17 -4.86
N ARG A 79 3.49 20.67 -5.97
CA ARG A 79 2.70 20.81 -7.19
C ARG A 79 2.55 19.49 -7.96
N GLU A 80 3.53 18.60 -7.79
CA GLU A 80 3.56 17.28 -8.45
C GLU A 80 2.84 16.19 -7.68
N VAL A 81 2.43 16.46 -6.40
CA VAL A 81 1.87 15.43 -5.52
C VAL A 81 0.45 15.76 -5.06
N GLY A 82 -0.43 14.76 -5.11
CA GLY A 82 -1.71 14.76 -4.42
C GLY A 82 -1.59 13.96 -3.12
N ILE A 83 -2.30 14.38 -2.08
CA ILE A 83 -2.19 13.75 -0.76
C ILE A 83 -3.57 13.44 -0.21
N ILE A 84 -3.74 12.21 0.25
CA ILE A 84 -4.94 11.75 0.94
C ILE A 84 -4.50 11.19 2.29
N PHE A 85 -4.75 11.95 3.34
CA PHE A 85 -4.38 11.57 4.70
C PHE A 85 -5.32 10.52 5.29
N GLN A 86 -4.87 9.82 6.31
CA GLN A 86 -5.69 8.86 7.07
C GLN A 86 -6.94 9.52 7.66
N LYS A 87 -6.80 10.73 8.24
CA LYS A 87 -7.92 11.51 8.73
C LYS A 87 -8.42 12.47 7.64
N PRO A 88 -9.71 12.41 7.27
CA PRO A 88 -10.29 13.32 6.30
C PRO A 88 -10.07 14.79 6.69
N SER A 89 -9.64 15.59 5.70
CA SER A 89 -9.40 17.03 5.86
C SER A 89 -10.50 17.88 5.16
N LEU A 90 -11.73 17.38 5.21
CA LEU A 90 -12.91 18.04 4.63
C LEU A 90 -13.65 18.85 5.67
N ASP A 91 -14.13 20.05 5.30
CA ASP A 91 -15.09 20.79 6.12
C ASP A 91 -16.49 20.18 5.94
N LEU A 92 -17.03 19.62 7.01
CA LEU A 92 -18.29 18.90 7.00
C LEU A 92 -19.52 19.84 6.80
N ASN A 93 -19.38 21.13 7.08
CA ASN A 93 -20.46 22.11 6.96
C ASN A 93 -20.57 22.67 5.54
N LEU A 94 -19.52 22.57 4.76
CA LEU A 94 -19.50 22.99 3.36
C LEU A 94 -20.06 21.89 2.46
N SER A 95 -20.56 22.28 1.31
CA SER A 95 -20.88 21.33 0.24
C SER A 95 -19.59 20.69 -0.34
N ALA A 96 -19.75 19.58 -1.06
CA ALA A 96 -18.63 18.93 -1.72
C ALA A 96 -17.94 19.88 -2.72
N GLU A 97 -18.72 20.62 -3.51
CA GLU A 97 -18.18 21.61 -4.45
C GLU A 97 -17.40 22.72 -3.75
N GLU A 98 -17.93 23.25 -2.64
CA GLU A 98 -17.23 24.29 -1.88
C GLU A 98 -15.91 23.81 -1.33
N ASN A 99 -15.83 22.59 -0.79
CA ASN A 99 -14.57 21.99 -0.37
C ASN A 99 -13.54 21.94 -1.51
N VAL A 100 -13.97 21.54 -2.71
CA VAL A 100 -13.11 21.48 -3.91
C VAL A 100 -12.73 22.88 -4.38
N ARG A 101 -13.67 23.81 -4.40
CA ARG A 101 -13.44 25.18 -4.84
C ARG A 101 -12.45 25.93 -3.94
N PHE A 102 -12.58 25.79 -2.63
CA PHE A 102 -11.59 26.37 -1.71
C PHE A 102 -10.20 25.76 -1.91
N HIS A 103 -10.12 24.47 -2.11
CA HIS A 103 -8.84 23.81 -2.41
C HIS A 103 -8.22 24.34 -3.71
N ALA A 104 -9.01 24.48 -4.78
CA ALA A 104 -8.57 25.05 -6.04
C ALA A 104 -7.98 26.47 -5.90
N VAL A 105 -8.59 27.28 -5.06
CA VAL A 105 -8.13 28.64 -4.77
C VAL A 105 -6.86 28.63 -3.93
N LEU A 106 -6.79 27.79 -2.88
CA LEU A 106 -5.60 27.66 -2.02
C LEU A 106 -4.38 27.18 -2.78
N TYR A 107 -4.57 26.31 -3.78
CA TYR A 107 -3.49 25.86 -4.68
C TYR A 107 -3.19 26.85 -5.82
N GLY A 108 -3.90 27.98 -5.88
CA GLY A 108 -3.69 28.98 -6.92
C GLY A 108 -4.09 28.54 -8.33
N LEU A 109 -4.89 27.47 -8.44
CA LEU A 109 -5.31 26.91 -9.75
C LEU A 109 -6.34 27.79 -10.42
N TYR A 110 -7.25 28.37 -9.62
CA TYR A 110 -8.35 29.19 -10.10
C TYR A 110 -8.59 30.38 -9.15
N PRO A 111 -9.05 31.53 -9.67
CA PRO A 111 -9.39 32.67 -8.84
C PRO A 111 -10.65 32.35 -8.00
N PHE A 112 -10.74 32.91 -6.80
CA PHE A 112 -11.94 32.76 -5.96
C PHE A 112 -13.17 33.36 -6.67
N ARG A 113 -14.27 32.61 -6.60
CA ARG A 113 -15.62 33.08 -6.97
C ARG A 113 -16.62 32.60 -5.93
N PRO A 114 -17.65 33.37 -5.60
CA PRO A 114 -18.58 33.04 -4.51
C PRO A 114 -19.50 31.84 -4.79
N SER A 115 -19.62 31.42 -6.03
CA SER A 115 -20.44 30.25 -6.40
C SER A 115 -19.86 29.44 -7.55
N PHE A 116 -20.24 28.16 -7.65
CA PHE A 116 -19.87 27.27 -8.73
C PHE A 116 -20.16 27.83 -10.13
N ARG A 117 -21.32 28.50 -10.27
CA ARG A 117 -21.77 29.06 -11.56
C ARG A 117 -20.83 30.17 -12.06
N LEU A 118 -20.22 30.91 -11.15
CA LEU A 118 -19.30 32.02 -11.47
C LEU A 118 -17.84 31.55 -11.65
N MET A 119 -17.52 30.30 -11.30
CA MET A 119 -16.22 29.72 -11.56
C MET A 119 -15.95 29.61 -13.07
N PRO A 120 -14.67 29.65 -13.53
CA PRO A 120 -14.30 29.49 -14.91
C PRO A 120 -14.90 28.19 -15.53
N ALA A 121 -15.20 28.23 -16.83
CA ALA A 121 -15.78 27.07 -17.52
C ALA A 121 -14.85 25.85 -17.42
N ALA A 122 -13.53 26.04 -17.51
CA ALA A 122 -12.54 24.97 -17.35
C ALA A 122 -12.64 24.28 -15.98
N TYR A 123 -12.76 25.06 -14.89
CA TYR A 123 -12.97 24.50 -13.55
C TYR A 123 -14.24 23.64 -13.51
N ARG A 124 -15.36 24.19 -14.00
CA ARG A 124 -16.64 23.47 -13.95
C ARG A 124 -16.65 22.19 -14.77
N ALA A 125 -15.95 22.18 -15.92
CA ALA A 125 -15.79 20.97 -16.74
C ALA A 125 -14.94 19.93 -16.01
N GLN A 126 -13.78 20.32 -15.49
CA GLN A 126 -12.88 19.43 -14.77
C GLN A 126 -13.53 18.81 -13.52
N ILE A 127 -14.27 19.61 -12.74
CA ILE A 127 -14.95 19.07 -11.54
C ILE A 127 -16.04 18.06 -11.92
N ARG A 128 -16.80 18.30 -13.01
CA ARG A 128 -17.82 17.34 -13.46
C ARG A 128 -17.20 16.06 -13.97
N GLU A 129 -16.11 16.15 -14.73
CA GLU A 129 -15.37 15.00 -15.23
C GLU A 129 -14.86 14.12 -14.07
N LEU A 130 -14.13 14.71 -13.13
CA LEU A 130 -13.63 13.99 -11.97
C LEU A 130 -14.75 13.46 -11.06
N ALA A 131 -15.84 14.20 -10.89
CA ALA A 131 -16.96 13.76 -10.10
C ALA A 131 -17.77 12.63 -10.77
N ALA A 132 -17.86 12.62 -12.09
CA ALA A 132 -18.48 11.54 -12.86
C ALA A 132 -17.62 10.28 -12.77
N LEU A 133 -16.29 10.39 -12.96
CA LEU A 133 -15.33 9.29 -12.79
C LEU A 133 -15.50 8.62 -11.43
N LEU A 134 -15.63 9.41 -10.36
CA LEU A 134 -15.76 8.94 -8.98
C LEU A 134 -17.20 8.62 -8.56
N GLY A 135 -18.17 8.78 -9.45
CA GLY A 135 -19.60 8.48 -9.19
C GLY A 135 -20.24 9.37 -8.11
N ILE A 136 -19.75 10.63 -7.93
CA ILE A 136 -20.29 11.60 -6.96
C ILE A 136 -20.82 12.89 -7.60
N GLU A 137 -21.04 12.93 -8.89
CA GLU A 137 -21.48 14.13 -9.61
C GLU A 137 -22.78 14.74 -9.05
N LYS A 138 -23.76 13.87 -8.73
CA LYS A 138 -25.07 14.28 -8.18
C LYS A 138 -24.97 14.80 -6.74
N GLU A 139 -23.86 14.56 -6.11
CA GLU A 139 -23.62 14.87 -4.70
C GLU A 139 -22.88 16.20 -4.49
N LEU A 140 -22.33 16.81 -5.56
CA LEU A 140 -21.49 18.01 -5.47
C LEU A 140 -22.14 19.18 -4.70
N GLY A 141 -23.45 19.34 -4.82
CA GLY A 141 -24.19 20.41 -4.09
C GLY A 141 -24.58 20.07 -2.65
N LYS A 142 -24.34 18.83 -2.18
CA LYS A 142 -24.76 18.42 -0.83
C LYS A 142 -23.68 18.71 0.22
N PRO A 143 -24.09 19.05 1.46
CA PRO A 143 -23.15 19.21 2.57
C PRO A 143 -22.41 17.92 2.88
N VAL A 144 -21.10 18.01 3.10
CA VAL A 144 -20.22 16.83 3.33
C VAL A 144 -20.59 16.05 4.59
N LYS A 145 -21.24 16.68 5.57
CA LYS A 145 -21.75 15.98 6.76
C LYS A 145 -22.76 14.87 6.43
N THR A 146 -23.43 14.93 5.27
CA THR A 146 -24.39 13.91 4.81
C THR A 146 -23.72 12.74 4.08
N PHE A 147 -22.41 12.82 3.83
CA PHE A 147 -21.67 11.82 3.07
C PHE A 147 -21.32 10.60 3.93
N SER A 148 -21.40 9.42 3.35
CA SER A 148 -20.80 8.20 3.93
C SER A 148 -19.26 8.32 3.99
N GLY A 149 -18.59 7.44 4.73
CA GLY A 149 -17.13 7.39 4.77
C GLY A 149 -16.51 7.24 3.38
N GLY A 150 -17.04 6.32 2.56
CA GLY A 150 -16.62 6.13 1.18
C GLY A 150 -16.82 7.37 0.31
N MET A 151 -17.98 8.05 0.40
CA MET A 151 -18.22 9.29 -0.35
C MET A 151 -17.25 10.40 0.04
N ARG A 152 -16.91 10.52 1.33
CA ARG A 152 -15.90 11.49 1.79
C ARG A 152 -14.53 11.16 1.18
N ARG A 153 -14.18 9.88 1.11
CA ARG A 153 -12.91 9.44 0.51
C ARG A 153 -12.85 9.76 -0.99
N LYS A 154 -13.92 9.52 -1.72
CA LYS A 154 -14.06 9.91 -3.13
C LYS A 154 -13.87 11.42 -3.34
N LEU A 155 -14.44 12.22 -2.48
CA LEU A 155 -14.27 13.68 -2.53
C LEU A 155 -12.82 14.11 -2.24
N GLU A 156 -12.11 13.44 -1.34
CA GLU A 156 -10.68 13.68 -1.11
C GLU A 156 -9.83 13.32 -2.33
N ILE A 157 -10.13 12.20 -3.00
CA ILE A 157 -9.48 11.82 -4.25
C ILE A 157 -9.73 12.88 -5.32
N LEU A 158 -10.99 13.28 -5.54
CA LEU A 158 -11.33 14.34 -6.49
C LEU A 158 -10.51 15.60 -6.23
N ARG A 159 -10.48 16.04 -4.98
CA ARG A 159 -9.72 17.22 -4.55
C ARG A 159 -8.24 17.09 -4.82
N SER A 160 -7.67 15.90 -4.57
CA SER A 160 -6.26 15.62 -4.75
C SER A 160 -5.84 15.52 -6.22
N LEU A 161 -6.76 15.18 -7.12
CA LEU A 161 -6.53 15.09 -8.57
C LEU A 161 -6.68 16.43 -9.30
N LEU A 162 -7.24 17.44 -8.64
CA LEU A 162 -7.62 18.70 -9.28
C LEU A 162 -6.44 19.44 -9.93
N HIS A 163 -5.26 19.38 -9.34
CA HIS A 163 -4.04 19.99 -9.88
C HIS A 163 -3.23 19.05 -10.78
N ARG A 164 -3.81 17.88 -11.14
CA ARG A 164 -3.21 16.87 -12.02
C ARG A 164 -1.84 16.40 -11.53
N PRO A 165 -1.74 15.88 -10.30
CA PRO A 165 -0.48 15.43 -9.75
C PRO A 165 0.09 14.26 -10.55
N ARG A 166 1.41 14.11 -10.55
CA ARG A 166 2.10 12.94 -11.10
C ARG A 166 2.18 11.80 -10.11
N VAL A 167 2.10 12.10 -8.81
CA VAL A 167 2.13 11.12 -7.71
C VAL A 167 0.97 11.38 -6.76
N LEU A 168 0.24 10.31 -6.42
CA LEU A 168 -0.82 10.32 -5.41
C LEU A 168 -0.35 9.54 -4.18
N PHE A 169 -0.21 10.22 -3.05
CA PHE A 169 0.10 9.61 -1.76
C PHE A 169 -1.18 9.31 -0.98
N LEU A 170 -1.31 8.08 -0.48
CA LEU A 170 -2.44 7.63 0.33
C LEU A 170 -1.93 7.02 1.65
N ASP A 171 -2.28 7.64 2.76
CA ASP A 171 -1.94 7.13 4.09
C ASP A 171 -3.11 6.29 4.62
N GLU A 172 -2.93 4.96 4.64
CA GLU A 172 -3.92 3.97 5.07
C GLU A 172 -5.34 4.23 4.51
N PRO A 173 -5.53 4.22 3.17
CA PRO A 173 -6.70 4.79 2.50
C PRO A 173 -8.03 4.12 2.85
N THR A 174 -8.03 2.89 3.30
CA THR A 174 -9.25 2.08 3.50
C THR A 174 -9.62 1.88 4.97
N VAL A 175 -8.81 2.42 5.89
CA VAL A 175 -9.10 2.31 7.33
C VAL A 175 -10.46 2.93 7.64
N GLY A 176 -11.31 2.14 8.30
CA GLY A 176 -12.68 2.56 8.68
C GLY A 176 -13.71 2.48 7.55
N LEU A 177 -13.36 1.96 6.39
CA LEU A 177 -14.31 1.67 5.31
C LEU A 177 -14.87 0.25 5.45
N ASP A 178 -16.16 0.11 5.10
CA ASP A 178 -16.78 -1.20 4.92
C ASP A 178 -16.21 -1.91 3.67
N PRO A 179 -16.36 -3.26 3.55
CA PRO A 179 -15.79 -4.03 2.45
C PRO A 179 -16.22 -3.56 1.05
N THR A 180 -17.47 -3.11 0.90
CA THR A 180 -18.00 -2.63 -0.38
C THR A 180 -17.35 -1.29 -0.77
N SER A 181 -17.27 -0.37 0.19
CA SER A 181 -16.61 0.94 -0.01
C SER A 181 -15.11 0.79 -0.29
N ARG A 182 -14.45 -0.20 0.35
CA ARG A 182 -13.04 -0.52 0.11
C ARG A 182 -12.82 -0.99 -1.34
N ARG A 183 -13.63 -1.95 -1.80
CA ARG A 183 -13.55 -2.45 -3.18
C ARG A 183 -13.77 -1.32 -4.20
N ALA A 184 -14.82 -0.51 -4.01
CA ALA A 184 -15.11 0.61 -4.88
C ALA A 184 -13.94 1.63 -4.94
N LEU A 185 -13.27 1.88 -3.81
CA LEU A 185 -12.09 2.75 -3.76
C LEU A 185 -10.93 2.18 -4.59
N TRP A 186 -10.69 0.87 -4.52
CA TRP A 186 -9.64 0.20 -5.29
C TRP A 186 -9.91 0.24 -6.79
N ASP A 187 -11.16 -0.01 -7.20
CA ASP A 187 -11.58 0.05 -8.59
C ASP A 187 -11.32 1.46 -9.15
N GLU A 188 -11.69 2.50 -8.41
CA GLU A 188 -11.50 3.90 -8.78
C GLU A 188 -10.03 4.32 -8.83
N LEU A 189 -9.20 3.88 -7.88
CA LEU A 189 -7.76 4.15 -7.90
C LEU A 189 -7.09 3.51 -9.12
N THR A 190 -7.51 2.28 -9.44
CA THR A 190 -6.99 1.55 -10.59
C THR A 190 -7.38 2.24 -11.90
N GLU A 191 -8.63 2.70 -12.02
CA GLU A 191 -9.11 3.44 -13.19
C GLU A 191 -8.41 4.80 -13.32
N THR A 192 -8.35 5.57 -12.24
CA THR A 192 -7.64 6.86 -12.19
C THR A 192 -6.17 6.71 -12.62
N ARG A 193 -5.49 5.67 -12.15
CA ARG A 193 -4.10 5.38 -12.51
C ARG A 193 -3.97 5.11 -14.01
N LYS A 194 -4.87 4.31 -14.58
CA LYS A 194 -4.87 3.96 -16.02
C LYS A 194 -5.18 5.17 -16.90
N GLU A 195 -6.18 5.97 -16.55
CA GLU A 195 -6.63 7.11 -17.36
C GLU A 195 -5.68 8.30 -17.31
N HIS A 196 -5.12 8.57 -16.13
CA HIS A 196 -4.29 9.77 -15.91
C HIS A 196 -2.79 9.47 -15.82
N GLY A 197 -2.36 8.21 -15.88
CA GLY A 197 -0.94 7.83 -15.77
C GLY A 197 -0.31 8.20 -14.42
N VAL A 198 -1.12 8.36 -13.37
CA VAL A 198 -0.68 8.78 -12.04
C VAL A 198 0.02 7.63 -11.34
N THR A 199 1.16 7.90 -10.72
CA THR A 199 1.84 6.96 -9.81
C THR A 199 1.11 6.98 -8.47
N VAL A 200 0.83 5.82 -7.91
CA VAL A 200 0.17 5.70 -6.61
C VAL A 200 1.15 5.13 -5.58
N PHE A 201 1.36 5.87 -4.50
CA PHE A 201 2.12 5.42 -3.35
C PHE A 201 1.19 5.32 -2.14
N LEU A 202 1.04 4.13 -1.58
CA LEU A 202 0.19 3.95 -0.41
C LEU A 202 0.94 3.34 0.78
N THR A 203 0.50 3.69 1.99
CA THR A 203 0.87 2.96 3.19
C THR A 203 -0.29 2.06 3.58
N THR A 204 0.02 0.86 4.03
CA THR A 204 -1.00 -0.06 4.54
C THR A 204 -0.42 -1.03 5.58
N HIS A 205 -1.27 -1.60 6.37
CA HIS A 205 -1.00 -2.78 7.20
C HIS A 205 -1.87 -3.98 6.77
N TYR A 206 -2.70 -3.82 5.72
CA TYR A 206 -3.53 -4.87 5.15
C TYR A 206 -2.80 -5.54 3.99
N LEU A 207 -2.65 -6.85 4.07
CA LEU A 207 -1.94 -7.66 3.07
C LEU A 207 -2.69 -7.75 1.75
N ASP A 208 -4.02 -7.85 1.81
CA ASP A 208 -4.90 -7.86 0.64
C ASP A 208 -4.81 -6.58 -0.20
N GLU A 209 -4.50 -5.45 0.42
CA GLU A 209 -4.21 -4.21 -0.28
C GLU A 209 -2.84 -4.20 -0.93
N ALA A 210 -1.83 -4.64 -0.17
CA ALA A 210 -0.46 -4.74 -0.67
C ALA A 210 -0.35 -5.72 -1.85
N GLU A 211 -1.16 -6.77 -1.87
CA GLU A 211 -1.18 -7.78 -2.94
C GLU A 211 -1.61 -7.21 -4.30
N GLN A 212 -2.30 -6.07 -4.32
CA GLN A 212 -2.69 -5.36 -5.55
C GLN A 212 -1.60 -4.43 -6.09
N ALA A 213 -0.53 -4.22 -5.34
CA ALA A 213 0.57 -3.35 -5.75
C ALA A 213 1.48 -4.02 -6.78
N ASP A 214 2.10 -3.20 -7.63
CA ASP A 214 3.15 -3.68 -8.54
C ASP A 214 4.44 -3.99 -7.75
N THR A 215 4.75 -3.16 -6.74
CA THR A 215 5.87 -3.37 -5.82
C THR A 215 5.41 -3.13 -4.38
N ILE A 216 5.83 -4.04 -3.51
CA ILE A 216 5.68 -3.94 -2.05
C ILE A 216 7.05 -3.67 -1.45
N CYS A 217 7.13 -2.70 -0.56
CA CYS A 217 8.28 -2.46 0.32
C CYS A 217 7.86 -2.73 1.76
N ILE A 218 8.39 -3.79 2.37
CA ILE A 218 8.06 -4.17 3.74
C ILE A 218 9.01 -3.45 4.69
N VAL A 219 8.43 -2.73 5.66
CA VAL A 219 9.19 -1.99 6.68
C VAL A 219 8.90 -2.54 8.07
N LYS A 220 9.97 -2.66 8.88
CA LYS A 220 9.92 -3.07 10.29
C LYS A 220 10.95 -2.29 11.08
N GLY A 221 10.56 -1.72 12.24
CA GLY A 221 11.50 -0.96 13.09
C GLY A 221 12.22 0.17 12.37
N GLY A 222 11.55 0.85 11.45
CA GLY A 222 12.11 1.96 10.66
C GLY A 222 13.00 1.56 9.49
N ARG A 223 13.20 0.27 9.20
CA ARG A 223 14.06 -0.24 8.14
C ARG A 223 13.30 -1.03 7.08
N VAL A 224 13.79 -1.03 5.86
CA VAL A 224 13.30 -1.93 4.80
C VAL A 224 13.83 -3.32 5.09
N VAL A 225 12.94 -4.30 5.15
CA VAL A 225 13.29 -5.72 5.38
C VAL A 225 13.09 -6.58 4.16
N ALA A 226 12.21 -6.19 3.22
CA ALA A 226 12.06 -6.83 1.92
C ALA A 226 11.43 -5.87 0.92
N GLN A 227 11.71 -6.05 -0.38
CA GLN A 227 11.11 -5.29 -1.46
C GLN A 227 11.03 -6.13 -2.72
N GLY A 228 9.89 -6.09 -3.40
CA GLY A 228 9.67 -6.78 -4.67
C GLY A 228 8.20 -6.79 -5.07
N SER A 229 7.91 -7.41 -6.22
CA SER A 229 6.52 -7.70 -6.58
C SER A 229 5.91 -8.71 -5.59
N PRO A 230 4.57 -8.72 -5.43
CA PRO A 230 3.90 -9.72 -4.57
C PRO A 230 4.34 -11.16 -4.90
N ASP A 231 4.43 -11.50 -6.18
CA ASP A 231 4.81 -12.83 -6.63
C ASP A 231 6.28 -13.16 -6.33
N LYS A 232 7.17 -12.16 -6.47
CA LYS A 232 8.58 -12.33 -6.13
C LYS A 232 8.74 -12.58 -4.63
N LEU A 233 8.07 -11.80 -3.77
CA LEU A 233 8.13 -11.96 -2.33
C LEU A 233 7.58 -13.32 -1.88
N LYS A 234 6.48 -13.79 -2.50
CA LYS A 234 5.93 -15.13 -2.26
C LYS A 234 6.92 -16.24 -2.66
N ALA A 235 7.55 -16.11 -3.82
CA ALA A 235 8.46 -17.14 -4.36
C ALA A 235 9.81 -17.21 -3.63
N GLU A 236 10.36 -16.08 -3.18
CA GLU A 236 11.66 -16.02 -2.51
C GLU A 236 11.60 -16.54 -1.06
N LEU A 237 10.46 -16.42 -0.39
CA LEU A 237 10.36 -16.64 1.04
C LEU A 237 9.73 -17.98 1.42
N LEU A 238 8.97 -18.60 0.51
CA LEU A 238 8.25 -19.81 0.81
C LEU A 238 8.22 -20.77 -0.39
N GLN A 239 8.47 -22.04 -0.11
CA GLN A 239 8.27 -23.09 -1.09
C GLN A 239 6.82 -23.56 -1.07
N ALA A 240 6.26 -23.80 -2.26
CA ALA A 240 4.96 -24.45 -2.37
C ALA A 240 4.99 -25.78 -1.59
N SER A 241 3.93 -26.06 -0.87
CA SER A 241 3.82 -27.26 -0.05
C SER A 241 2.57 -28.07 -0.37
N LEU A 242 2.62 -29.35 -0.07
CA LEU A 242 1.49 -30.26 -0.12
C LEU A 242 1.02 -30.53 1.29
N VAL A 243 -0.26 -30.20 1.58
CA VAL A 243 -0.91 -30.54 2.84
C VAL A 243 -1.61 -31.88 2.65
N VAL A 244 -1.22 -32.86 3.44
CA VAL A 244 -1.80 -34.22 3.42
C VAL A 244 -2.19 -34.64 4.81
N ASP A 245 -3.17 -35.53 4.90
CA ASP A 245 -3.50 -36.27 6.14
C ASP A 245 -4.04 -37.65 5.79
N ALA A 246 -3.98 -38.55 6.73
CA ALA A 246 -4.45 -39.93 6.61
C ALA A 246 -5.14 -40.42 7.89
N ALA A 247 -5.98 -41.43 7.77
CA ALA A 247 -6.55 -42.10 8.94
C ALA A 247 -5.48 -42.75 9.82
N ASP A 248 -4.46 -43.34 9.18
CA ASP A 248 -3.25 -43.86 9.83
C ASP A 248 -2.11 -42.84 9.70
N ARG A 249 -2.06 -41.90 10.65
CA ARG A 249 -1.07 -40.84 10.67
C ARG A 249 0.35 -41.33 10.95
N ASP A 250 0.50 -42.41 11.72
CA ASP A 250 1.79 -42.98 12.09
C ASP A 250 2.46 -43.62 10.85
N ARG A 251 1.65 -44.35 10.07
CA ARG A 251 2.09 -44.90 8.79
C ARG A 251 2.48 -43.77 7.80
N LEU A 252 1.67 -42.74 7.69
CA LEU A 252 1.99 -41.57 6.81
C LEU A 252 3.28 -40.89 7.24
N ARG A 253 3.48 -40.69 8.56
CA ARG A 253 4.71 -40.08 9.11
C ARG A 253 5.95 -40.90 8.75
N ALA A 254 5.90 -42.20 8.96
CA ALA A 254 7.01 -43.10 8.64
C ALA A 254 7.31 -43.08 7.13
N GLU A 255 6.30 -43.05 6.30
CA GLU A 255 6.43 -42.98 4.85
C GLU A 255 7.03 -41.66 4.38
N LEU A 256 6.54 -40.50 4.88
CA LEU A 256 7.10 -39.17 4.58
C LEU A 256 8.57 -39.05 5.02
N SER A 257 8.90 -39.61 6.19
CA SER A 257 10.29 -39.67 6.67
C SER A 257 11.18 -40.50 5.76
N ARG A 258 10.69 -41.63 5.23
CA ARG A 258 11.41 -42.48 4.26
C ARG A 258 11.61 -41.79 2.93
N ILE A 259 10.67 -40.97 2.49
CA ILE A 259 10.75 -40.17 1.27
C ILE A 259 11.85 -39.10 1.39
N GLY A 260 12.19 -38.65 2.61
CA GLY A 260 13.31 -37.74 2.88
C GLY A 260 12.98 -36.27 2.57
N LEU A 261 11.72 -35.89 2.46
CA LEU A 261 11.32 -34.50 2.29
C LEU A 261 11.06 -33.84 3.64
N PRO A 262 11.41 -32.56 3.82
CA PRO A 262 11.08 -31.83 5.02
C PRO A 262 9.56 -31.70 5.16
N PHE A 263 9.04 -31.98 6.33
CA PHE A 263 7.63 -31.76 6.64
C PHE A 263 7.41 -31.29 8.08
N THR A 264 6.29 -30.58 8.30
CA THR A 264 5.75 -30.24 9.63
C THR A 264 4.44 -30.97 9.84
N GLU A 265 4.03 -31.17 11.11
CA GLU A 265 2.87 -31.99 11.44
C GLU A 265 1.76 -31.25 12.19
N THR A 266 1.67 -29.95 12.14
CA THR A 266 0.68 -29.20 12.94
C THR A 266 -0.19 -28.30 12.09
N PRO A 267 -1.52 -28.50 12.06
CA PRO A 267 -2.33 -29.62 12.54
C PRO A 267 -2.32 -30.85 11.60
N ARG A 268 -1.88 -30.67 10.35
CA ARG A 268 -1.75 -31.68 9.29
C ARG A 268 -0.31 -31.78 8.84
N PHE A 269 0.02 -32.80 8.05
CA PHE A 269 1.33 -32.90 7.43
C PHE A 269 1.44 -31.88 6.30
N GLN A 270 2.38 -30.96 6.41
CA GLN A 270 2.74 -30.03 5.37
C GLN A 270 4.13 -30.38 4.84
N VAL A 271 4.20 -30.84 3.58
CA VAL A 271 5.41 -31.35 2.95
C VAL A 271 5.90 -30.32 1.94
N ALA A 272 7.14 -29.88 2.05
CA ALA A 272 7.75 -28.97 1.10
C ALA A 272 7.96 -29.65 -0.26
N LEU A 273 7.54 -29.00 -1.35
CA LEU A 273 7.62 -29.57 -2.70
C LEU A 273 9.02 -29.45 -3.33
N ASN A 274 9.90 -28.60 -2.82
CA ASN A 274 11.29 -28.41 -3.27
C ASN A 274 11.49 -28.40 -4.80
N GLY A 275 10.53 -27.84 -5.54
CA GLY A 275 10.52 -27.83 -7.00
C GLY A 275 9.92 -29.08 -7.66
N GLU A 276 9.58 -30.11 -6.90
CA GLU A 276 8.79 -31.25 -7.42
C GLU A 276 7.32 -30.85 -7.55
N GLY A 277 6.66 -31.34 -8.58
CA GLY A 277 5.20 -31.17 -8.69
C GLY A 277 4.45 -32.01 -7.65
N ALA A 278 3.36 -31.48 -7.09
CA ALA A 278 2.50 -32.18 -6.11
C ALA A 278 2.11 -33.60 -6.60
N HIS A 279 1.87 -33.76 -7.90
CA HIS A 279 1.53 -35.03 -8.51
C HIS A 279 2.68 -36.07 -8.40
N ALA A 280 3.93 -35.66 -8.57
CA ALA A 280 5.08 -36.54 -8.44
C ALA A 280 5.23 -37.02 -6.99
N LEU A 281 5.04 -36.13 -6.01
CA LEU A 281 5.05 -36.49 -4.60
C LEU A 281 3.91 -37.45 -4.24
N LEU A 282 2.69 -37.16 -4.69
CA LEU A 282 1.51 -37.99 -4.43
C LEU A 282 1.67 -39.42 -4.95
N LYS A 283 2.36 -39.64 -6.08
CA LYS A 283 2.67 -40.99 -6.58
C LYS A 283 3.61 -41.80 -5.70
N ARG A 284 4.36 -41.17 -4.80
CA ARG A 284 5.30 -41.82 -3.90
C ARG A 284 4.66 -42.18 -2.55
N ILE A 285 3.45 -41.66 -2.27
CA ILE A 285 2.74 -41.94 -1.05
C ILE A 285 1.76 -43.07 -1.30
N GLU A 286 1.95 -44.20 -0.59
CA GLU A 286 1.11 -45.39 -0.66
C GLU A 286 0.00 -45.40 0.37
N THR A 287 0.19 -44.66 1.51
CA THR A 287 -0.81 -44.54 2.57
C THR A 287 -2.06 -43.85 2.03
N PRO A 288 -3.26 -44.43 2.19
CA PRO A 288 -4.51 -43.81 1.77
C PRO A 288 -4.70 -42.43 2.43
N LEU A 289 -4.75 -41.39 1.64
CA LEU A 289 -4.90 -40.02 2.11
C LEU A 289 -6.38 -39.67 2.28
N THR A 290 -6.69 -39.01 3.39
CA THR A 290 -8.03 -38.44 3.69
C THR A 290 -8.10 -36.96 3.33
N VAL A 291 -6.96 -36.26 3.29
CA VAL A 291 -6.82 -34.87 2.88
C VAL A 291 -5.67 -34.77 1.89
N VAL A 292 -5.92 -34.06 0.81
CA VAL A 292 -4.89 -33.64 -0.17
C VAL A 292 -5.21 -32.22 -0.59
N GLN A 293 -4.31 -31.29 -0.29
CA GLN A 293 -4.47 -29.88 -0.62
C GLN A 293 -3.10 -29.30 -0.98
N THR A 294 -3.00 -28.62 -2.11
CA THR A 294 -1.80 -27.82 -2.43
C THR A 294 -1.90 -26.49 -1.69
N HIS A 295 -0.85 -26.12 -0.98
CA HIS A 295 -0.70 -24.82 -0.39
C HIS A 295 0.29 -24.01 -1.23
N ALA A 296 -0.22 -23.04 -1.96
CA ALA A 296 0.59 -22.02 -2.60
C ALA A 296 0.92 -20.95 -1.56
N PRO A 297 2.17 -20.47 -1.47
CA PRO A 297 2.53 -19.43 -0.53
C PRO A 297 1.66 -18.19 -0.72
N SER A 298 1.11 -17.68 0.36
CA SER A 298 0.39 -16.41 0.40
C SER A 298 1.34 -15.27 0.76
N LEU A 299 0.95 -14.03 0.47
CA LEU A 299 1.69 -12.86 0.95
C LEU A 299 1.70 -12.78 2.49
N GLU A 300 0.67 -13.34 3.14
CA GLU A 300 0.60 -13.43 4.61
C GLU A 300 1.68 -14.34 5.16
N ASP A 301 1.87 -15.51 4.58
CA ASP A 301 2.93 -16.44 4.98
C ASP A 301 4.31 -15.80 4.79
N ALA A 302 4.54 -15.15 3.65
CA ALA A 302 5.79 -14.43 3.37
C ALA A 302 6.03 -13.30 4.38
N TYR A 303 5.01 -12.50 4.66
CA TYR A 303 5.08 -11.42 5.63
C TYR A 303 5.39 -11.92 7.04
N LEU A 304 4.73 -12.99 7.50
CA LEU A 304 4.97 -13.59 8.81
C LEU A 304 6.40 -14.14 8.92
N ALA A 305 6.94 -14.78 7.88
CA ALA A 305 8.33 -15.25 7.85
C ALA A 305 9.31 -14.07 8.00
N ILE A 306 9.15 -13.00 7.20
CA ILE A 306 10.01 -11.80 7.27
C ILE A 306 9.96 -11.15 8.65
N VAL A 307 8.75 -11.04 9.21
CA VAL A 307 8.55 -10.38 10.50
C VAL A 307 9.04 -11.24 11.66
N ALA A 308 9.00 -12.58 11.56
CA ALA A 308 9.51 -13.50 12.58
C ALA A 308 11.06 -13.53 12.59
N ASP A 309 11.71 -13.68 11.43
CA ASP A 309 13.19 -13.74 11.33
C ASP A 309 13.87 -12.48 11.85
N GLY A 310 13.24 -11.31 11.73
CA GLY A 310 13.75 -10.07 12.32
C GLY A 310 13.68 -10.01 13.86
N ALA A 311 13.04 -10.97 14.55
CA ALA A 311 13.04 -11.05 16.01
C ALA A 311 14.27 -11.80 16.56
N GLY A 312 14.85 -12.72 15.77
CA GLY A 312 16.02 -13.49 16.19
C GLY A 312 17.36 -12.76 16.12
N ALA A 313 17.45 -11.67 15.34
CA ALA A 313 18.70 -10.92 15.20
C ALA A 313 18.98 -9.92 16.34
N THR A 314 18.00 -9.65 17.21
CA THR A 314 18.13 -8.65 18.30
C THR A 314 18.52 -9.31 19.64
N GLU A 315 18.36 -10.62 19.80
CA GLU A 315 18.71 -11.32 21.06
C GLU A 315 20.14 -11.89 21.09
N ALA A 316 20.89 -11.81 19.97
CA ALA A 316 22.29 -12.31 19.91
C ALA A 316 23.35 -11.22 20.20
N SER A 317 22.96 -10.04 20.65
CA SER A 317 23.87 -8.91 20.95
C SER A 317 23.51 -8.20 22.26
N ALA A 318 23.13 -8.96 23.31
CA ALA A 318 23.00 -8.44 24.67
C ALA A 318 23.94 -9.21 25.60
#